data_5cc88ba7b244e528e975f838a527652e
#
_entry.id   5cc88ba7b244e528e975f838a527652e
#
_cell.length_a   1.000
_cell.length_b   1.000
_cell.length_c   1.000
_cell.angle_alpha   90.00
_cell.angle_beta   90.00
_cell.angle_gamma   90.00
#
_symmetry.space_group_name_H-M   'P 1'
#
loop_
_entity.id
_entity.type
_entity.pdbx_description
1 polymer ?
#
loop_
_entity_poly.entity_id
_entity_poly.type
_entity_poly.pdbx_seq_one_letter_code
_entity_poly.pdbx_strand_id
1 'polypeptide(L)'
;MLLAPVGPVAWSQATGPIKIVVPYTPGSGPDILSRLMAEQIGRAQGPTVVVENRPGGGTVIGTEAVERAEPDGRTVLLVANSFVINPPLQRASYNPSTSFEPVCYLAATPMVLVVLGSSPYRTLNDLITAARAKPGELAFASGGPGSSLHIAIEVLKRAANLTITYVPYGGTAPAINALMGNHVAAVWADYPTVVSQLQSGALRGLVTTSHARIETLPDVPTLGETGVSKYEAEIFYGIVAPAKTPSDVLNRLSGWFSSALKAPDMKPNLAQQGLFPVGMCGAEFGAYLRRQVEEYSRVIREADITVK
;
A
#
# COMPACT_ATOMS: atom_id res chain seq x y z
N MET A 1 38.03 -19.37 -49.44
CA MET A 1 37.64 -19.21 -48.02
C MET A 1 36.60 -18.10 -47.96
N LEU A 2 35.33 -18.46 -47.98
CA LEU A 2 34.19 -17.55 -48.02
C LEU A 2 33.77 -17.26 -46.57
N LEU A 3 33.91 -16.00 -46.12
CA LEU A 3 33.36 -15.49 -44.87
C LEU A 3 31.87 -15.27 -45.05
N ALA A 4 31.05 -16.05 -44.33
CA ALA A 4 29.61 -15.79 -44.22
C ALA A 4 29.36 -14.53 -43.38
N PRO A 5 28.44 -13.62 -43.78
CA PRO A 5 28.08 -12.47 -42.96
C PRO A 5 27.31 -12.94 -41.72
N VAL A 6 27.79 -12.60 -40.53
CA VAL A 6 27.05 -12.73 -39.29
C VAL A 6 25.99 -11.61 -39.31
N GLY A 7 24.74 -12.01 -39.61
CA GLY A 7 23.63 -11.09 -39.54
C GLY A 7 23.40 -10.60 -38.09
N PRO A 8 22.85 -9.37 -37.91
CA PRO A 8 22.53 -8.87 -36.58
C PRO A 8 21.53 -9.82 -35.92
N VAL A 9 21.85 -10.27 -34.72
CA VAL A 9 20.90 -10.98 -33.88
C VAL A 9 19.79 -9.99 -33.56
N ALA A 10 18.65 -10.12 -34.23
CA ALA A 10 17.44 -9.37 -33.93
C ALA A 10 16.98 -9.81 -32.54
N TRP A 11 17.29 -9.01 -31.57
CA TRP A 11 16.75 -9.13 -30.21
C TRP A 11 15.24 -8.97 -30.34
N SER A 12 14.51 -10.08 -30.27
CA SER A 12 13.06 -10.07 -30.22
C SER A 12 12.65 -9.15 -29.05
N GLN A 13 12.17 -7.96 -29.38
CA GLN A 13 11.50 -7.10 -28.43
C GLN A 13 10.36 -7.93 -27.85
N ALA A 14 10.37 -8.15 -26.54
CA ALA A 14 9.29 -8.83 -25.85
C ALA A 14 8.01 -7.95 -25.98
N THR A 15 7.25 -8.20 -27.06
CA THR A 15 6.06 -7.40 -27.47
C THR A 15 4.79 -7.81 -26.75
N GLY A 16 4.88 -8.52 -25.61
CA GLY A 16 3.71 -8.91 -24.84
C GLY A 16 3.32 -7.86 -23.78
N PRO A 17 2.07 -7.90 -23.31
CA PRO A 17 1.62 -7.01 -22.24
C PRO A 17 2.40 -7.25 -20.94
N ILE A 18 2.59 -6.19 -20.16
CA ILE A 18 3.10 -6.27 -18.78
C ILE A 18 1.90 -6.48 -17.87
N LYS A 19 1.99 -7.46 -16.99
CA LYS A 19 1.01 -7.71 -15.96
C LYS A 19 1.50 -7.13 -14.63
N ILE A 20 0.73 -6.22 -14.03
CA ILE A 20 0.90 -5.81 -12.64
C ILE A 20 -0.02 -6.68 -11.79
N VAL A 21 0.54 -7.57 -11.01
CA VAL A 21 -0.20 -8.31 -9.98
C VAL A 21 -0.36 -7.41 -8.77
N VAL A 22 -1.61 -7.16 -8.39
CA VAL A 22 -2.00 -6.35 -7.23
C VAL A 22 -2.56 -7.29 -6.17
N PRO A 23 -1.82 -7.59 -5.07
CA PRO A 23 -2.26 -8.55 -4.05
C PRO A 23 -3.30 -7.94 -3.09
N TYR A 24 -4.09 -7.01 -3.58
CA TYR A 24 -5.12 -6.27 -2.85
C TYR A 24 -6.45 -6.33 -3.59
N THR A 25 -7.54 -6.01 -2.86
CA THR A 25 -8.88 -5.98 -3.44
C THR A 25 -9.02 -4.83 -4.45
N PRO A 26 -9.86 -5.01 -5.50
CA PRO A 26 -10.22 -3.91 -6.39
C PRO A 26 -10.76 -2.70 -5.61
N GLY A 27 -10.46 -1.50 -6.10
CA GLY A 27 -10.88 -0.24 -5.48
C GLY A 27 -10.05 0.19 -4.25
N SER A 28 -9.03 -0.57 -3.87
CA SER A 28 -8.06 -0.14 -2.85
C SER A 28 -7.02 0.83 -3.45
N GLY A 29 -6.31 1.58 -2.60
CA GLY A 29 -5.27 2.50 -3.03
C GLY A 29 -4.23 1.90 -3.99
N PRO A 30 -3.67 0.70 -3.70
CA PRO A 30 -2.77 0.02 -4.64
C PRO A 30 -3.40 -0.32 -6.00
N ASP A 31 -4.68 -0.68 -6.04
CA ASP A 31 -5.40 -0.94 -7.29
C ASP A 31 -5.61 0.36 -8.08
N ILE A 32 -6.04 1.43 -7.41
CA ILE A 32 -6.20 2.76 -8.00
C ILE A 32 -4.90 3.23 -8.65
N LEU A 33 -3.78 3.20 -7.90
CA LEU A 33 -2.48 3.60 -8.41
C LEU A 33 -2.04 2.76 -9.61
N SER A 34 -2.21 1.43 -9.55
CA SER A 34 -1.83 0.52 -10.63
C SER A 34 -2.57 0.82 -11.93
N ARG A 35 -3.86 1.15 -11.85
CA ARG A 35 -4.68 1.51 -13.02
C ARG A 35 -4.27 2.87 -13.60
N LEU A 36 -3.99 3.86 -12.75
CA LEU A 36 -3.47 5.16 -13.20
C LEU A 36 -2.11 5.01 -13.91
N MET A 37 -1.20 4.19 -13.36
CA MET A 37 0.07 3.89 -14.01
C MET A 37 -0.12 3.17 -15.35
N ALA A 38 -0.98 2.15 -15.40
CA ALA A 38 -1.27 1.39 -16.61
C ALA A 38 -1.83 2.30 -17.72
N GLU A 39 -2.77 3.16 -17.39
CA GLU A 39 -3.36 4.11 -18.32
C GLU A 39 -2.32 5.11 -18.85
N GLN A 40 -1.51 5.68 -17.97
CA GLN A 40 -0.51 6.67 -18.34
C GLN A 40 0.62 6.08 -19.18
N ILE A 41 1.09 4.87 -18.87
CA ILE A 41 2.07 4.15 -19.70
C ILE A 41 1.50 3.90 -21.10
N GLY A 42 0.24 3.48 -21.21
CA GLY A 42 -0.43 3.26 -22.48
C GLY A 42 -0.58 4.56 -23.31
N ARG A 43 -0.96 5.68 -22.66
CA ARG A 43 -1.05 7.00 -23.32
C ARG A 43 0.29 7.49 -23.87
N ALA A 44 1.38 7.18 -23.19
CA ALA A 44 2.75 7.51 -23.60
C ALA A 44 3.31 6.54 -24.68
N GLN A 45 2.46 5.75 -25.35
CA GLN A 45 2.86 4.72 -26.32
C GLN A 45 3.83 3.67 -25.77
N GLY A 46 3.77 3.44 -24.47
CA GLY A 46 4.46 2.35 -23.80
C GLY A 46 3.80 0.99 -24.08
N PRO A 47 4.27 -0.07 -23.41
CA PRO A 47 3.65 -1.39 -23.53
C PRO A 47 2.24 -1.39 -22.96
N THR A 48 1.40 -2.30 -23.45
CA THR A 48 0.11 -2.58 -22.80
C THR A 48 0.35 -3.08 -21.38
N VAL A 49 -0.28 -2.46 -20.40
CA VAL A 49 -0.20 -2.87 -18.99
C VAL A 49 -1.56 -3.37 -18.53
N VAL A 50 -1.59 -4.59 -17.98
CA VAL A 50 -2.79 -5.24 -17.44
C VAL A 50 -2.68 -5.32 -15.92
N VAL A 51 -3.72 -4.86 -15.23
CA VAL A 51 -3.81 -4.96 -13.77
C VAL A 51 -4.61 -6.20 -13.39
N GLU A 52 -4.00 -7.10 -12.62
CA GLU A 52 -4.62 -8.33 -12.12
C GLU A 52 -4.67 -8.32 -10.58
N ASN A 53 -5.87 -8.25 -10.00
CA ASN A 53 -6.02 -8.34 -8.55
C ASN A 53 -5.96 -9.81 -8.09
N ARG A 54 -5.03 -10.11 -7.14
CA ARG A 54 -4.90 -11.43 -6.48
C ARG A 54 -4.83 -11.27 -4.95
N PRO A 55 -5.93 -10.89 -4.30
CA PRO A 55 -5.97 -10.76 -2.85
C PRO A 55 -5.92 -12.13 -2.16
N GLY A 56 -5.60 -12.12 -0.87
CA GLY A 56 -5.66 -13.31 -0.02
C GLY A 56 -4.40 -13.53 0.81
N GLY A 57 -4.58 -14.19 1.97
CA GLY A 57 -3.47 -14.47 2.90
C GLY A 57 -2.75 -13.22 3.43
N GLY A 58 -3.43 -12.07 3.52
CA GLY A 58 -2.74 -10.81 3.86
C GLY A 58 -1.71 -10.37 2.81
N THR A 59 -2.01 -10.57 1.54
CA THR A 59 -1.20 -10.31 0.33
C THR A 59 -0.23 -11.44 -0.08
N VAL A 60 -0.02 -12.44 0.77
CA VAL A 60 0.95 -13.52 0.54
C VAL A 60 0.67 -14.29 -0.76
N ILE A 61 -0.60 -14.61 -1.06
CA ILE A 61 -0.98 -15.40 -2.25
C ILE A 61 -0.52 -14.72 -3.54
N GLY A 62 -0.81 -13.44 -3.70
CA GLY A 62 -0.40 -12.68 -4.89
C GLY A 62 1.11 -12.46 -4.96
N THR A 63 1.76 -12.22 -3.82
CA THR A 63 3.21 -12.00 -3.72
C THR A 63 3.97 -13.25 -4.12
N GLU A 64 3.63 -14.42 -3.56
CA GLU A 64 4.29 -15.69 -3.90
C GLU A 64 4.00 -16.15 -5.34
N ALA A 65 2.86 -15.76 -5.91
CA ALA A 65 2.59 -16.03 -7.33
C ALA A 65 3.58 -15.29 -8.25
N VAL A 66 3.98 -14.05 -7.89
CA VAL A 66 4.98 -13.29 -8.65
C VAL A 66 6.40 -13.77 -8.33
N GLU A 67 6.71 -14.15 -7.08
CA GLU A 67 7.99 -14.75 -6.73
C GLU A 67 8.34 -15.93 -7.65
N ARG A 68 7.34 -16.74 -8.01
CA ARG A 68 7.47 -17.91 -8.88
C ARG A 68 7.31 -17.62 -10.38
N ALA A 69 7.07 -16.37 -10.77
CA ALA A 69 6.93 -16.03 -12.18
C ALA A 69 8.28 -15.97 -12.90
N GLU A 70 8.24 -16.08 -14.23
CA GLU A 70 9.43 -15.94 -15.06
C GLU A 70 10.06 -14.55 -14.89
N PRO A 71 11.40 -14.45 -14.74
CA PRO A 71 12.09 -13.18 -14.55
C PRO A 71 12.33 -12.42 -15.87
N ASP A 72 11.31 -12.35 -16.72
CA ASP A 72 11.36 -11.74 -18.06
C ASP A 72 10.80 -10.31 -18.14
N GLY A 73 10.32 -9.80 -16.99
CA GLY A 73 9.73 -8.46 -16.86
C GLY A 73 8.28 -8.35 -17.32
N ARG A 74 7.64 -9.46 -17.72
CA ARG A 74 6.21 -9.44 -18.13
C ARG A 74 5.26 -9.52 -16.94
N THR A 75 5.74 -10.01 -15.80
CA THR A 75 4.95 -10.05 -14.57
C THR A 75 5.70 -9.32 -13.48
N VAL A 76 5.08 -8.28 -12.93
CA VAL A 76 5.60 -7.48 -11.83
C VAL A 76 4.59 -7.43 -10.70
N LEU A 77 5.06 -7.16 -9.48
CA LEU A 77 4.23 -7.09 -8.29
C LEU A 77 4.11 -5.66 -7.83
N LEU A 78 2.89 -5.21 -7.57
CA LEU A 78 2.69 -4.02 -6.74
C LEU A 78 2.85 -4.41 -5.28
N VAL A 79 3.71 -3.70 -4.56
CA VAL A 79 3.99 -3.90 -3.14
C VAL A 79 3.58 -2.69 -2.31
N ALA A 80 3.21 -2.98 -1.06
CA ALA A 80 3.03 -1.99 0.00
C ALA A 80 3.61 -2.54 1.31
N ASN A 81 3.34 -1.91 2.44
CA ASN A 81 3.95 -2.24 3.73
C ASN A 81 3.79 -3.72 4.13
N SER A 82 2.68 -4.38 3.77
CA SER A 82 2.50 -5.83 4.03
C SER A 82 3.61 -6.69 3.44
N PHE A 83 4.23 -6.25 2.33
CA PHE A 83 5.36 -6.95 1.70
C PHE A 83 6.57 -7.07 2.64
N VAL A 84 6.82 -6.05 3.47
CA VAL A 84 7.92 -6.03 4.44
C VAL A 84 7.47 -6.42 5.86
N ILE A 85 6.16 -6.42 6.14
CA ILE A 85 5.58 -6.77 7.45
C ILE A 85 5.35 -8.28 7.60
N ASN A 86 4.86 -8.95 6.54
CA ASN A 86 4.49 -10.37 6.62
C ASN A 86 5.65 -11.31 6.97
N PRO A 87 6.88 -11.16 6.43
CA PRO A 87 7.99 -12.04 6.78
C PRO A 87 8.37 -12.01 8.28
N PRO A 88 8.58 -10.85 8.93
CA PRO A 88 8.86 -10.82 10.38
C PRO A 88 7.70 -11.33 11.25
N LEU A 89 6.46 -11.31 10.75
CA LEU A 89 5.30 -11.94 11.40
C LEU A 89 5.20 -13.45 11.14
N GLN A 90 6.19 -14.04 10.45
CA GLN A 90 6.20 -15.46 10.05
C GLN A 90 4.97 -15.89 9.22
N ARG A 91 4.40 -14.98 8.46
CA ARG A 91 3.20 -15.21 7.62
C ARG A 91 3.54 -15.50 6.16
N ALA A 92 4.79 -15.31 5.76
CA ALA A 92 5.22 -15.46 4.38
C ALA A 92 6.60 -16.12 4.33
N SER A 93 6.82 -16.93 3.30
CA SER A 93 8.09 -17.64 3.06
C SER A 93 9.07 -16.82 2.20
N TYR A 94 8.59 -15.85 1.44
CA TYR A 94 9.43 -15.00 0.60
C TYR A 94 10.31 -14.05 1.43
N ASN A 95 11.45 -13.68 0.87
CA ASN A 95 12.33 -12.67 1.44
C ASN A 95 12.28 -11.40 0.56
N PRO A 96 11.86 -10.24 1.10
CA PRO A 96 11.73 -8.99 0.33
C PRO A 96 13.04 -8.53 -0.34
N SER A 97 14.19 -8.91 0.22
CA SER A 97 15.49 -8.46 -0.25
C SER A 97 16.17 -9.42 -1.25
N THR A 98 15.74 -10.68 -1.31
CA THR A 98 16.41 -11.70 -2.13
C THR A 98 15.49 -12.43 -3.10
N SER A 99 14.17 -12.44 -2.85
CA SER A 99 13.19 -13.04 -3.76
C SER A 99 12.72 -12.10 -4.88
N PHE A 100 13.08 -10.81 -4.79
CA PHE A 100 12.61 -9.79 -5.73
C PHE A 100 13.69 -8.77 -6.08
N GLU A 101 13.55 -8.17 -7.26
CA GLU A 101 14.35 -7.04 -7.71
C GLU A 101 13.53 -5.74 -7.60
N PRO A 102 14.08 -4.65 -7.02
CA PRO A 102 13.39 -3.39 -6.90
C PRO A 102 13.26 -2.68 -8.26
N VAL A 103 12.04 -2.25 -8.61
CA VAL A 103 11.81 -1.44 -9.82
C VAL A 103 11.65 0.02 -9.42
N CYS A 104 10.52 0.42 -8.79
CA CYS A 104 10.31 1.79 -8.35
C CYS A 104 9.37 1.89 -7.15
N TYR A 105 9.67 2.80 -6.23
CA TYR A 105 8.72 3.37 -5.26
C TYR A 105 7.92 4.44 -5.99
N LEU A 106 6.66 4.19 -6.23
CA LEU A 106 5.81 5.05 -7.04
C LEU A 106 5.21 6.20 -6.25
N ALA A 107 4.51 5.89 -5.16
CA ALA A 107 3.81 6.88 -4.36
C ALA A 107 3.69 6.45 -2.90
N ALA A 108 3.55 7.44 -2.02
CA ALA A 108 3.17 7.29 -0.63
C ALA A 108 1.71 7.70 -0.41
N THR A 109 1.10 7.21 0.65
CA THR A 109 -0.19 7.70 1.13
C THR A 109 -0.29 7.57 2.65
N PRO A 110 -0.92 8.53 3.34
CA PRO A 110 -1.18 8.40 4.77
C PRO A 110 -2.30 7.40 5.05
N MET A 111 -2.34 6.93 6.28
CA MET A 111 -3.46 6.21 6.84
C MET A 111 -4.39 7.18 7.57
N VAL A 112 -5.69 6.94 7.49
CA VAL A 112 -6.72 7.75 8.15
C VAL A 112 -7.62 6.83 8.97
N LEU A 113 -7.84 7.17 10.23
CA LEU A 113 -8.89 6.55 11.05
C LEU A 113 -10.21 7.21 10.72
N VAL A 114 -11.15 6.45 10.18
CA VAL A 114 -12.46 6.95 9.77
C VAL A 114 -13.59 6.32 10.55
N VAL A 115 -14.66 7.08 10.72
CA VAL A 115 -15.95 6.66 11.26
C VAL A 115 -17.07 7.09 10.31
N LEU A 116 -18.30 6.60 10.50
CA LEU A 116 -19.46 7.12 9.76
C LEU A 116 -19.61 8.64 9.97
N GLY A 117 -20.01 9.37 8.94
CA GLY A 117 -20.29 10.81 9.04
C GLY A 117 -21.37 11.12 10.07
N SER A 118 -22.33 10.21 10.25
CA SER A 118 -23.40 10.28 11.26
C SER A 118 -22.98 9.80 12.66
N SER A 119 -21.76 9.27 12.81
CA SER A 119 -21.24 8.75 14.09
C SER A 119 -21.27 9.83 15.18
N PRO A 120 -21.55 9.49 16.46
CA PRO A 120 -21.44 10.41 17.58
C PRO A 120 -19.98 10.83 17.83
N TYR A 121 -19.00 10.07 17.35
CA TYR A 121 -17.57 10.35 17.53
C TYR A 121 -17.13 11.43 16.52
N ARG A 122 -16.85 12.64 17.01
CA ARG A 122 -16.41 13.76 16.19
C ARG A 122 -14.90 13.94 16.19
N THR A 123 -14.24 13.47 17.23
CA THR A 123 -12.79 13.54 17.44
C THR A 123 -12.23 12.18 17.84
N LEU A 124 -10.91 12.01 17.73
CA LEU A 124 -10.24 10.83 18.27
C LEU A 124 -10.49 10.67 19.77
N ASN A 125 -10.55 11.77 20.52
CA ASN A 125 -10.79 11.74 21.97
C ASN A 125 -12.19 11.23 22.32
N ASP A 126 -13.22 11.54 21.53
CA ASP A 126 -14.57 11.00 21.73
C ASP A 126 -14.57 9.47 21.59
N LEU A 127 -13.89 8.99 20.55
CA LEU A 127 -13.77 7.55 20.28
C LEU A 127 -12.98 6.83 21.40
N ILE A 128 -11.87 7.43 21.86
CA ILE A 128 -11.07 6.91 22.99
C ILE A 128 -11.89 6.86 24.27
N THR A 129 -12.64 7.93 24.56
CA THR A 129 -13.49 8.03 25.75
C THR A 129 -14.56 6.94 25.74
N ALA A 130 -15.23 6.75 24.60
CA ALA A 130 -16.23 5.71 24.44
C ALA A 130 -15.65 4.30 24.58
N ALA A 131 -14.45 4.03 23.98
CA ALA A 131 -13.77 2.75 24.09
C ALA A 131 -13.35 2.43 25.53
N ARG A 132 -12.94 3.43 26.31
CA ARG A 132 -12.62 3.26 27.75
C ARG A 132 -13.85 3.03 28.61
N ALA A 133 -14.97 3.68 28.30
CA ALA A 133 -16.23 3.51 29.03
C ALA A 133 -16.82 2.09 28.84
N LYS A 134 -16.55 1.44 27.71
CA LYS A 134 -17.09 0.13 27.33
C LYS A 134 -16.00 -0.75 26.71
N PRO A 135 -15.11 -1.30 27.53
CA PRO A 135 -13.99 -2.12 27.06
C PRO A 135 -14.45 -3.32 26.26
N GLY A 136 -13.90 -3.50 25.05
CA GLY A 136 -14.20 -4.61 24.15
C GLY A 136 -15.48 -4.47 23.30
N GLU A 137 -16.37 -3.50 23.59
CA GLU A 137 -17.60 -3.31 22.79
C GLU A 137 -17.36 -2.67 21.43
N LEU A 138 -16.38 -1.76 21.31
CA LEU A 138 -16.09 -1.14 20.03
C LEU A 138 -15.25 -2.05 19.14
N ALA A 139 -15.73 -2.27 17.92
CA ALA A 139 -15.04 -3.03 16.89
C ALA A 139 -14.35 -2.08 15.92
N PHE A 140 -13.04 -2.27 15.71
CA PHE A 140 -12.25 -1.56 14.71
C PHE A 140 -11.82 -2.54 13.64
N ALA A 141 -11.84 -2.08 12.38
CA ALA A 141 -11.46 -2.90 11.25
C ALA A 141 -10.28 -2.31 10.45
N SER A 142 -9.65 -3.17 9.68
CA SER A 142 -8.65 -2.82 8.69
C SER A 142 -8.62 -3.81 7.52
N GLY A 143 -7.75 -3.55 6.56
CA GLY A 143 -7.55 -4.38 5.36
C GLY A 143 -6.90 -5.75 5.61
N GLY A 144 -6.85 -6.22 6.85
CA GLY A 144 -6.42 -7.56 7.20
C GLY A 144 -5.18 -7.62 8.09
N PRO A 145 -4.93 -8.80 8.66
CA PRO A 145 -3.79 -9.05 9.52
C PRO A 145 -2.46 -8.86 8.76
N GLY A 146 -1.43 -8.31 9.42
CA GLY A 146 -0.13 -8.08 8.79
C GLY A 146 -0.10 -6.86 7.85
N SER A 147 -1.14 -6.03 7.84
CA SER A 147 -1.12 -4.72 7.16
C SER A 147 -0.62 -3.61 8.10
N SER A 148 -0.10 -2.52 7.54
CA SER A 148 0.21 -1.30 8.31
C SER A 148 -1.02 -0.74 9.03
N LEU A 149 -2.21 -0.92 8.45
CA LEU A 149 -3.47 -0.53 9.05
C LEU A 149 -3.79 -1.33 10.32
N HIS A 150 -3.46 -2.62 10.35
CA HIS A 150 -3.55 -3.43 11.57
C HIS A 150 -2.52 -2.97 12.61
N ILE A 151 -1.27 -2.71 12.20
CA ILE A 151 -0.23 -2.17 13.09
C ILE A 151 -0.70 -0.85 13.72
N ALA A 152 -1.33 0.05 12.95
CA ALA A 152 -1.88 1.31 13.46
C ALA A 152 -2.98 1.10 14.53
N ILE A 153 -3.84 0.07 14.38
CA ILE A 153 -4.80 -0.31 15.42
C ILE A 153 -4.06 -0.72 16.71
N GLU A 154 -3.07 -1.61 16.62
CA GLU A 154 -2.35 -2.11 17.79
C GLU A 154 -1.54 -0.99 18.47
N VAL A 155 -0.93 -0.10 17.71
CA VAL A 155 -0.26 1.10 18.24
C VAL A 155 -1.26 2.00 18.99
N LEU A 156 -2.43 2.28 18.41
CA LEU A 156 -3.45 3.10 19.06
C LEU A 156 -3.98 2.45 20.34
N LYS A 157 -4.26 1.12 20.33
CA LYS A 157 -4.68 0.36 21.52
C LYS A 157 -3.68 0.54 22.67
N ARG A 158 -2.40 0.38 22.40
CA ARG A 158 -1.34 0.50 23.43
C ARG A 158 -1.17 1.94 23.90
N ALA A 159 -1.05 2.89 22.96
CA ALA A 159 -0.81 4.29 23.28
C ALA A 159 -1.93 4.92 24.12
N ALA A 160 -3.17 4.54 23.87
CA ALA A 160 -4.34 5.06 24.57
C ALA A 160 -4.86 4.11 25.68
N ASN A 161 -4.21 2.96 25.90
CA ASN A 161 -4.64 1.90 26.84
C ASN A 161 -6.11 1.47 26.59
N LEU A 162 -6.39 0.97 25.37
CA LEU A 162 -7.73 0.61 24.93
C LEU A 162 -7.90 -0.90 24.81
N THR A 163 -9.07 -1.38 25.21
CA THR A 163 -9.57 -2.72 24.88
C THR A 163 -10.63 -2.56 23.77
N ILE A 164 -10.24 -2.86 22.53
CA ILE A 164 -11.11 -2.83 21.35
C ILE A 164 -11.03 -4.16 20.61
N THR A 165 -12.15 -4.58 20.01
CA THR A 165 -12.21 -5.77 19.19
C THR A 165 -11.69 -5.49 17.80
N TYR A 166 -10.65 -6.20 17.37
CA TYR A 166 -10.15 -6.10 16.00
C TYR A 166 -10.91 -7.05 15.07
N VAL A 167 -11.44 -6.52 13.97
CA VAL A 167 -12.17 -7.28 12.94
C VAL A 167 -11.39 -7.22 11.62
N PRO A 168 -10.72 -8.31 11.21
CA PRO A 168 -9.99 -8.36 9.96
C PRO A 168 -10.94 -8.53 8.77
N TYR A 169 -10.68 -7.79 7.69
CA TYR A 169 -11.32 -7.96 6.38
C TYR A 169 -10.29 -8.34 5.31
N GLY A 170 -10.74 -8.85 4.18
CA GLY A 170 -9.86 -9.23 3.06
C GLY A 170 -9.25 -8.05 2.28
N GLY A 171 -9.41 -6.82 2.77
CA GLY A 171 -8.89 -5.59 2.16
C GLY A 171 -9.58 -4.36 2.74
N THR A 172 -9.09 -3.15 2.42
CA THR A 172 -9.65 -1.89 2.94
C THR A 172 -11.08 -1.65 2.42
N ALA A 173 -11.34 -1.89 1.14
CA ALA A 173 -12.66 -1.64 0.56
C ALA A 173 -13.79 -2.46 1.24
N PRO A 174 -13.66 -3.78 1.49
CA PRO A 174 -14.66 -4.51 2.27
C PRO A 174 -14.77 -4.04 3.73
N ALA A 175 -13.68 -3.57 4.37
CA ALA A 175 -13.75 -2.98 5.71
C ALA A 175 -14.58 -1.68 5.71
N ILE A 176 -14.41 -0.83 4.69
CA ILE A 176 -15.22 0.39 4.51
C ILE A 176 -16.70 0.05 4.28
N ASN A 177 -17.00 -0.97 3.48
CA ASN A 177 -18.39 -1.42 3.31
C ASN A 177 -19.01 -1.86 4.65
N ALA A 178 -18.25 -2.56 5.50
CA ALA A 178 -18.70 -2.94 6.84
C ALA A 178 -18.94 -1.71 7.74
N LEU A 179 -18.09 -0.67 7.65
CA LEU A 179 -18.29 0.60 8.36
C LEU A 179 -19.57 1.29 7.87
N MET A 180 -19.77 1.38 6.54
CA MET A 180 -20.97 1.96 5.95
C MET A 180 -22.24 1.21 6.34
N GLY A 181 -22.14 -0.10 6.57
CA GLY A 181 -23.21 -0.95 7.11
C GLY A 181 -23.35 -0.89 8.65
N ASN A 182 -22.55 -0.05 9.34
CA ASN A 182 -22.53 0.06 10.82
C ASN A 182 -22.19 -1.26 11.54
N HIS A 183 -21.44 -2.17 10.89
CA HIS A 183 -20.97 -3.42 11.49
C HIS A 183 -19.71 -3.23 12.35
N VAL A 184 -18.98 -2.14 12.14
CA VAL A 184 -17.81 -1.74 12.93
C VAL A 184 -17.90 -0.25 13.26
N ALA A 185 -17.26 0.17 14.36
CA ALA A 185 -17.32 1.56 14.83
C ALA A 185 -16.33 2.48 14.08
N ALA A 186 -15.16 1.93 13.68
CA ALA A 186 -14.11 2.68 13.01
C ALA A 186 -13.27 1.77 12.11
N VAL A 187 -12.64 2.37 11.10
CA VAL A 187 -11.71 1.69 10.19
C VAL A 187 -10.44 2.51 10.05
N TRP A 188 -9.27 1.88 10.21
CA TRP A 188 -8.05 2.40 9.65
C TRP A 188 -8.02 2.09 8.16
N ALA A 189 -7.90 3.11 7.33
CA ALA A 189 -7.93 3.01 5.88
C ALA A 189 -6.73 3.74 5.25
N ASP A 190 -6.28 3.27 4.10
CA ASP A 190 -5.44 4.05 3.20
C ASP A 190 -6.27 5.20 2.60
N TYR A 191 -5.72 6.40 2.61
CA TYR A 191 -6.47 7.61 2.23
C TYR A 191 -7.16 7.52 0.86
N PRO A 192 -6.52 6.97 -0.21
CA PRO A 192 -7.16 6.83 -1.51
C PRO A 192 -8.50 6.08 -1.50
N THR A 193 -8.62 5.07 -0.64
CA THR A 193 -9.85 4.26 -0.57
C THR A 193 -11.04 5.03 0.00
N VAL A 194 -10.81 6.13 0.71
CA VAL A 194 -11.84 6.89 1.45
C VAL A 194 -12.02 8.33 1.02
N VAL A 195 -11.23 8.83 0.06
CA VAL A 195 -11.26 10.23 -0.39
C VAL A 195 -12.68 10.69 -0.74
N SER A 196 -13.38 9.96 -1.58
CA SER A 196 -14.73 10.33 -2.04
C SER A 196 -15.77 10.33 -0.91
N GLN A 197 -15.68 9.38 0.01
CA GLN A 197 -16.58 9.30 1.15
C GLN A 197 -16.30 10.39 2.19
N LEU A 198 -15.05 10.80 2.36
CA LEU A 198 -14.68 11.94 3.20
C LEU A 198 -15.18 13.26 2.59
N GLN A 199 -14.99 13.46 1.29
CA GLN A 199 -15.46 14.64 0.56
C GLN A 199 -16.98 14.78 0.56
N SER A 200 -17.71 13.66 0.44
CA SER A 200 -19.19 13.67 0.51
C SER A 200 -19.74 13.77 1.93
N GLY A 201 -18.90 13.66 2.96
CA GLY A 201 -19.32 13.62 4.36
C GLY A 201 -19.97 12.30 4.79
N ALA A 202 -19.98 11.26 3.93
CA ALA A 202 -20.45 9.92 4.30
C ALA A 202 -19.55 9.27 5.37
N LEU A 203 -18.27 9.58 5.34
CA LEU A 203 -17.29 9.24 6.39
C LEU A 203 -16.70 10.53 7.00
N ARG A 204 -16.20 10.41 8.22
CA ARG A 204 -15.42 11.44 8.92
C ARG A 204 -14.07 10.88 9.30
N GLY A 205 -12.99 11.60 8.93
CA GLY A 205 -11.64 11.36 9.42
C GLY A 205 -11.49 11.90 10.85
N LEU A 206 -10.91 11.08 11.72
CA LEU A 206 -10.64 11.49 13.11
C LEU A 206 -9.17 11.84 13.32
N VAL A 207 -8.27 11.15 12.64
CA VAL A 207 -6.82 11.34 12.78
C VAL A 207 -6.09 10.69 11.61
N THR A 208 -4.90 11.23 11.27
CA THR A 208 -3.98 10.65 10.28
C THR A 208 -2.67 10.21 10.92
N THR A 209 -1.93 9.33 10.23
CA THR A 209 -0.59 8.90 10.63
C THR A 209 0.53 9.69 9.94
N SER A 210 0.21 10.68 9.12
CA SER A 210 1.19 11.51 8.43
C SER A 210 1.94 12.42 9.41
N HIS A 211 3.17 12.84 9.02
CA HIS A 211 3.97 13.79 9.79
C HIS A 211 3.28 15.17 9.89
N ALA A 212 2.61 15.61 8.82
CA ALA A 212 1.86 16.85 8.76
C ALA A 212 0.42 16.57 8.31
N ARG A 213 -0.49 17.52 8.53
CA ARG A 213 -1.87 17.42 8.05
C ARG A 213 -1.90 17.28 6.53
N ILE A 214 -2.82 16.48 6.04
CA ILE A 214 -3.05 16.31 4.60
C ILE A 214 -3.69 17.59 4.06
N GLU A 215 -3.12 18.20 3.03
CA GLU A 215 -3.59 19.47 2.46
C GLU A 215 -5.07 19.43 2.09
N THR A 216 -5.55 18.31 1.57
CA THR A 216 -6.95 18.08 1.20
C THR A 216 -7.86 17.67 2.37
N LEU A 217 -7.30 17.52 3.60
CA LEU A 217 -8.00 17.23 4.86
C LEU A 217 -7.47 18.11 6.00
N PRO A 218 -7.53 19.44 5.89
CA PRO A 218 -6.88 20.35 6.83
C PRO A 218 -7.46 20.28 8.26
N ASP A 219 -8.70 19.82 8.40
CA ASP A 219 -9.38 19.71 9.70
C ASP A 219 -9.06 18.41 10.44
N VAL A 220 -8.42 17.42 9.79
CA VAL A 220 -8.08 16.14 10.40
C VAL A 220 -6.66 16.22 10.98
N PRO A 221 -6.50 16.13 12.32
CA PRO A 221 -5.19 16.24 12.96
C PRO A 221 -4.33 14.99 12.68
N THR A 222 -3.03 15.13 12.87
CA THR A 222 -2.09 13.98 12.92
C THR A 222 -2.12 13.34 14.32
N LEU A 223 -1.70 12.08 14.43
CA LEU A 223 -1.54 11.41 15.74
C LEU A 223 -0.60 12.19 16.67
N GLY A 224 0.47 12.76 16.13
CA GLY A 224 1.40 13.62 16.88
C GLY A 224 0.71 14.84 17.48
N GLU A 225 -0.13 15.55 16.70
CA GLU A 225 -0.89 16.72 17.18
C GLU A 225 -1.90 16.37 18.29
N THR A 226 -2.45 15.15 18.29
CA THR A 226 -3.38 14.70 19.34
C THR A 226 -2.69 14.40 20.67
N GLY A 227 -1.38 14.27 20.70
CA GLY A 227 -0.61 13.85 21.86
C GLY A 227 -0.81 12.38 22.26
N VAL A 228 -1.61 11.61 21.53
CA VAL A 228 -1.90 10.20 21.85
C VAL A 228 -0.70 9.30 21.50
N SER A 229 -0.06 9.55 20.37
CA SER A 229 1.10 8.77 19.93
C SER A 229 1.98 9.59 18.99
N LYS A 230 3.30 9.32 19.05
CA LYS A 230 4.26 9.83 18.06
C LYS A 230 4.43 8.89 16.85
N TYR A 231 3.53 7.92 16.69
CA TYR A 231 3.58 7.01 15.56
C TYR A 231 3.27 7.75 14.26
N GLU A 232 4.25 7.83 13.41
CA GLU A 232 4.18 8.37 12.07
C GLU A 232 4.47 7.24 11.10
N ALA A 233 3.58 7.02 10.17
CA ALA A 233 3.75 6.01 9.13
C ALA A 233 2.94 6.36 7.90
N GLU A 234 3.54 6.08 6.75
CA GLU A 234 2.87 6.15 5.46
C GLU A 234 2.84 4.77 4.83
N ILE A 235 1.85 4.54 4.00
CA ILE A 235 1.84 3.36 3.16
C ILE A 235 2.63 3.70 1.90
N PHE A 236 3.70 2.94 1.64
CA PHE A 236 4.40 3.02 0.38
C PHE A 236 3.73 2.11 -0.67
N TYR A 237 3.73 2.54 -1.91
CA TYR A 237 3.35 1.73 -3.06
C TYR A 237 4.51 1.69 -4.04
N GLY A 238 4.97 0.50 -4.35
CA GLY A 238 6.09 0.29 -5.26
C GLY A 238 5.89 -0.89 -6.19
N ILE A 239 6.77 -1.01 -7.16
CA ILE A 239 6.83 -2.13 -8.09
C ILE A 239 8.12 -2.90 -7.85
N VAL A 240 8.00 -4.22 -7.76
CA VAL A 240 9.13 -5.15 -7.77
C VAL A 240 8.93 -6.20 -8.87
N ALA A 241 10.02 -6.77 -9.35
CA ALA A 241 10.03 -7.89 -10.30
C ALA A 241 10.56 -9.16 -9.61
N PRO A 242 10.35 -10.37 -10.15
CA PRO A 242 10.98 -11.60 -9.65
C PRO A 242 12.50 -11.46 -9.56
N ALA A 243 13.12 -12.17 -8.60
CA ALA A 243 14.58 -12.26 -8.52
C ALA A 243 15.18 -12.71 -9.84
N LYS A 244 16.41 -12.26 -10.14
CA LYS A 244 17.15 -12.57 -11.37
C LYS A 244 16.55 -11.95 -12.66
N THR A 245 15.59 -11.04 -12.56
CA THR A 245 15.17 -10.24 -13.72
C THR A 245 16.38 -9.47 -14.26
N PRO A 246 16.71 -9.55 -15.57
CA PRO A 246 17.88 -8.90 -16.15
C PRO A 246 17.89 -7.39 -15.93
N SER A 247 19.07 -6.82 -15.74
CA SER A 247 19.22 -5.39 -15.42
C SER A 247 18.71 -4.45 -16.52
N ASP A 248 18.84 -4.84 -17.79
CA ASP A 248 18.29 -4.07 -18.92
C ASP A 248 16.76 -4.08 -18.91
N VAL A 249 16.12 -5.18 -18.48
CA VAL A 249 14.67 -5.28 -18.28
C VAL A 249 14.24 -4.39 -17.14
N LEU A 250 14.93 -4.43 -15.98
CA LEU A 250 14.66 -3.57 -14.83
C LEU A 250 14.78 -2.09 -15.18
N ASN A 251 15.79 -1.72 -15.96
CA ASN A 251 15.98 -0.34 -16.43
C ASN A 251 14.82 0.12 -17.32
N ARG A 252 14.33 -0.74 -18.22
CA ARG A 252 13.16 -0.43 -19.07
C ARG A 252 11.90 -0.26 -18.22
N LEU A 253 11.63 -1.18 -17.30
CA LEU A 253 10.49 -1.08 -16.37
C LEU A 253 10.55 0.22 -15.56
N SER A 254 11.70 0.51 -14.95
CA SER A 254 11.91 1.75 -14.19
C SER A 254 11.70 3.00 -15.06
N GLY A 255 12.14 2.96 -16.32
CA GLY A 255 11.94 4.03 -17.29
C GLY A 255 10.46 4.31 -17.54
N TRP A 256 9.63 3.28 -17.78
CA TRP A 256 8.20 3.45 -18.02
C TRP A 256 7.47 4.00 -16.80
N PHE A 257 7.69 3.44 -15.60
CA PHE A 257 7.05 3.91 -14.38
C PHE A 257 7.50 5.34 -14.01
N SER A 258 8.79 5.63 -14.08
CA SER A 258 9.31 6.97 -13.80
C SER A 258 8.78 8.02 -14.78
N SER A 259 8.71 7.70 -16.08
CA SER A 259 8.16 8.59 -17.09
C SER A 259 6.66 8.85 -16.87
N ALA A 260 5.91 7.80 -16.53
CA ALA A 260 4.49 7.93 -16.21
C ALA A 260 4.25 8.86 -15.01
N LEU A 261 5.04 8.72 -13.93
CA LEU A 261 4.94 9.59 -12.75
C LEU A 261 5.27 11.06 -13.04
N LYS A 262 6.16 11.32 -14.02
CA LYS A 262 6.59 12.68 -14.40
C LYS A 262 5.65 13.36 -15.40
N ALA A 263 4.64 12.66 -15.89
CA ALA A 263 3.68 13.26 -16.80
C ALA A 263 2.96 14.45 -16.14
N PRO A 264 2.75 15.57 -16.87
CA PRO A 264 2.24 16.82 -16.29
C PRO A 264 0.90 16.69 -15.54
N ASP A 265 0.03 15.82 -16.02
CA ASP A 265 -1.29 15.55 -15.46
C ASP A 265 -1.26 14.53 -14.30
N MET A 266 -0.17 13.78 -14.13
CA MET A 266 -0.09 12.71 -13.17
C MET A 266 -0.09 13.22 -11.71
N LYS A 267 0.71 14.25 -11.40
CA LYS A 267 0.79 14.80 -10.04
C LYS A 267 -0.56 15.30 -9.53
N PRO A 268 -1.33 16.13 -10.28
CA PRO A 268 -2.67 16.53 -9.82
C PRO A 268 -3.65 15.36 -9.73
N ASN A 269 -3.60 14.40 -10.67
CA ASN A 269 -4.47 13.22 -10.64
C ASN A 269 -4.18 12.34 -9.42
N LEU A 270 -2.91 12.11 -9.08
CA LEU A 270 -2.52 11.38 -7.88
C LEU A 270 -2.96 12.11 -6.61
N ALA A 271 -2.74 13.43 -6.53
CA ALA A 271 -3.14 14.23 -5.38
C ALA A 271 -4.66 14.18 -5.12
N GLN A 272 -5.48 14.24 -6.18
CA GLN A 272 -6.94 14.07 -6.06
C GLN A 272 -7.34 12.71 -5.49
N GLN A 273 -6.52 11.69 -5.72
CA GLN A 273 -6.71 10.34 -5.18
C GLN A 273 -6.01 10.14 -3.83
N GLY A 274 -5.43 11.18 -3.24
CA GLY A 274 -4.71 11.07 -1.96
C GLY A 274 -3.39 10.30 -2.04
N LEU A 275 -2.79 10.29 -3.23
CA LEU A 275 -1.52 9.64 -3.53
C LEU A 275 -0.44 10.71 -3.76
N PHE A 276 0.70 10.56 -3.10
CA PHE A 276 1.82 11.50 -3.18
C PHE A 276 2.98 10.85 -3.95
N PRO A 277 3.32 11.33 -5.15
CA PRO A 277 4.35 10.71 -5.98
C PRO A 277 5.73 10.84 -5.34
N VAL A 278 6.52 9.75 -5.38
CA VAL A 278 7.90 9.68 -4.87
C VAL A 278 8.90 9.51 -6.02
N GLY A 279 8.76 8.49 -6.85
CA GLY A 279 9.60 8.29 -8.04
C GLY A 279 11.02 7.78 -7.77
N MET A 280 11.27 7.15 -6.63
CA MET A 280 12.55 6.54 -6.27
C MET A 280 12.68 5.16 -6.91
N CYS A 281 13.69 4.91 -7.75
CA CYS A 281 13.79 3.67 -8.52
C CYS A 281 15.11 2.91 -8.29
N GLY A 282 15.16 1.64 -8.67
CA GLY A 282 16.35 0.79 -8.64
C GLY A 282 16.95 0.61 -7.26
N ALA A 283 18.27 0.78 -7.16
CA ALA A 283 19.03 0.53 -5.93
C ALA A 283 18.59 1.37 -4.72
N GLU A 284 18.13 2.60 -4.96
CA GLU A 284 17.62 3.50 -3.92
C GLU A 284 16.34 2.95 -3.31
N PHE A 285 15.40 2.47 -4.14
CA PHE A 285 14.20 1.81 -3.66
C PHE A 285 14.53 0.49 -2.93
N GLY A 286 15.50 -0.27 -3.42
CA GLY A 286 15.99 -1.47 -2.73
C GLY A 286 16.55 -1.17 -1.33
N ALA A 287 17.29 -0.06 -1.18
CA ALA A 287 17.77 0.40 0.13
C ALA A 287 16.62 0.82 1.06
N TYR A 288 15.59 1.47 0.51
CA TYR A 288 14.38 1.81 1.25
C TYR A 288 13.66 0.55 1.77
N LEU A 289 13.45 -0.46 0.91
CA LEU A 289 12.80 -1.72 1.31
C LEU A 289 13.54 -2.42 2.46
N ARG A 290 14.88 -2.48 2.41
CA ARG A 290 15.68 -3.07 3.50
C ARG A 290 15.48 -2.34 4.82
N ARG A 291 15.53 -0.99 4.81
CA ARG A 291 15.24 -0.19 6.02
C ARG A 291 13.83 -0.45 6.56
N GLN A 292 12.84 -0.58 5.69
CA GLN A 292 11.46 -0.88 6.11
C GLN A 292 11.34 -2.26 6.77
N VAL A 293 12.02 -3.28 6.25
CA VAL A 293 12.08 -4.61 6.90
C VAL A 293 12.65 -4.52 8.31
N GLU A 294 13.75 -3.78 8.50
CA GLU A 294 14.39 -3.59 9.82
C GLU A 294 13.46 -2.84 10.78
N GLU A 295 12.85 -1.76 10.31
CA GLU A 295 11.96 -0.92 11.10
C GLU A 295 10.70 -1.66 11.55
N TYR A 296 9.98 -2.33 10.64
CA TYR A 296 8.81 -3.10 11.00
C TYR A 296 9.15 -4.31 11.87
N SER A 297 10.30 -4.96 11.65
CA SER A 297 10.77 -6.02 12.55
C SER A 297 11.00 -5.51 13.98
N ARG A 298 11.51 -4.29 14.13
CA ARG A 298 11.67 -3.63 15.43
C ARG A 298 10.31 -3.32 16.05
N VAL A 299 9.42 -2.64 15.34
CA VAL A 299 8.07 -2.25 15.81
C VAL A 299 7.26 -3.47 16.25
N ILE A 300 7.29 -4.55 15.46
CA ILE A 300 6.58 -5.80 15.76
C ILE A 300 7.10 -6.40 17.09
N ARG A 301 8.42 -6.46 17.27
CA ARG A 301 9.02 -7.00 18.53
C ARG A 301 8.71 -6.11 19.72
N GLU A 302 8.96 -4.79 19.63
CA GLU A 302 8.74 -3.83 20.72
C GLU A 302 7.28 -3.75 21.14
N ALA A 303 6.38 -3.88 20.19
CA ALA A 303 4.95 -3.84 20.41
C ALA A 303 4.34 -5.24 20.67
N ASP A 304 5.16 -6.31 20.72
CA ASP A 304 4.70 -7.71 20.91
C ASP A 304 3.49 -8.05 20.04
N ILE A 305 3.56 -7.65 18.75
CA ILE A 305 2.47 -7.84 17.81
C ILE A 305 2.51 -9.28 17.32
N THR A 306 1.47 -10.03 17.66
CA THR A 306 1.26 -11.38 17.16
C THR A 306 0.03 -11.41 16.26
N VAL A 307 0.08 -12.19 15.20
CA VAL A 307 -1.05 -12.39 14.30
C VAL A 307 -1.43 -13.87 14.34
N LYS A 308 -2.57 -14.14 14.92
CA LYS A 308 -3.15 -15.50 14.95
C LYS A 308 -3.85 -15.82 13.65
#